data_8d7561b7b3fbc515140a0edb147db197
#
_entry.id   8d7561b7b3fbc515140a0edb147db197
#
_cell.length_a   1.000
_cell.length_b   1.000
_cell.length_c   1.000
_cell.angle_alpha   90.00
_cell.angle_beta   90.00
_cell.angle_gamma   90.00
#
_symmetry.space_group_name_H-M   'P 1'
#
loop_
_entity.id
_entity.type
_entity.pdbx_description
1 polymer ?
#
loop_
_entity_poly.entity_id
_entity_poly.type
_entity_poly.pdbx_seq_one_letter_code
_entity_poly.pdbx_strand_id
1 'polypeptide(L)'
;DTPDPEGLKRWILRAFSDDNNTGKDYLEVVDSSTLPTGNSAVGKKVLKCHREANSKSWQGAMINLSKKLEGGATYRVSFTAYSEVSSLNFNEQVIPIEGGDQSYAYMPTRITETRWKTTKGQWKDFDYEITVPDDMYFYGFYLQSDDGTTGDMYVDNMKIVKTAQPSKATDIPKLKDIYSDTFGVVAVGASANDLLGDTASKFLNEQYNGITPGNEMKPNAVMDSDKIDAVPLEDAKAQGLYIPEGYDKQADNSATYNVTETVDGKDTIVKKTGVVVPKLKFDKIDQILTECHAKGLKLRGHTLLWHAQTPTYFFQKGFSVVNNKSKNTSEENMDLRLEYFVKNVMEHILKKDL
;
A
#
# COMPACT_ATOMS: atom_id res chain seq x y z
N ASP A 1 -24.95 17.70 29.09
CA ASP A 1 -23.73 17.01 28.62
C ASP A 1 -23.13 16.20 29.76
N THR A 2 -23.60 14.96 29.92
CA THR A 2 -22.86 13.99 30.70
C THR A 2 -21.68 13.54 29.92
N PRO A 3 -20.43 13.83 30.33
CA PRO A 3 -19.28 13.30 29.65
C PRO A 3 -19.36 11.78 29.68
N ASP A 4 -19.28 11.13 28.52
CA ASP A 4 -19.08 9.69 28.48
C ASP A 4 -17.71 9.42 29.14
N PRO A 5 -17.63 8.93 30.39
CA PRO A 5 -16.35 8.73 31.05
C PRO A 5 -15.50 7.68 30.37
N GLU A 6 -16.07 6.89 29.48
CA GLU A 6 -15.37 5.99 28.58
C GLU A 6 -14.97 6.64 27.27
N GLY A 7 -15.58 7.76 26.87
CA GLY A 7 -15.29 8.45 25.62
C GLY A 7 -13.82 8.89 25.53
N LEU A 8 -13.28 9.40 26.62
CA LEU A 8 -11.87 9.77 26.72
C LEU A 8 -10.92 8.56 26.64
N LYS A 9 -11.34 7.40 27.15
CA LYS A 9 -10.55 6.17 27.08
C LYS A 9 -10.46 5.59 25.66
N ARG A 10 -11.30 6.06 24.74
CA ARG A 10 -11.28 5.63 23.33
C ARG A 10 -10.36 6.47 22.48
N TRP A 11 -9.98 7.65 22.94
CA TRP A 11 -9.01 8.48 22.25
C TRP A 11 -7.61 7.97 22.55
N ILE A 12 -6.87 7.67 21.50
CA ILE A 12 -5.49 7.20 21.56
C ILE A 12 -4.62 8.08 20.67
N LEU A 13 -3.36 8.18 21.02
CA LEU A 13 -2.37 8.78 20.17
C LEU A 13 -1.98 7.77 19.10
N ARG A 14 -2.20 8.12 17.84
CA ARG A 14 -1.72 7.33 16.71
C ARG A 14 -0.28 7.71 16.43
N ALA A 15 0.65 6.92 16.98
CA ALA A 15 2.09 7.07 16.79
C ALA A 15 2.75 5.69 16.87
N PHE A 16 3.81 5.46 16.10
CA PHE A 16 4.62 4.25 16.22
C PHE A 16 5.81 4.49 17.15
N SER A 17 6.17 3.45 17.91
CA SER A 17 7.21 3.53 18.96
C SER A 17 8.64 3.59 18.41
N ASP A 18 8.83 3.24 17.16
CA ASP A 18 10.13 3.14 16.47
C ASP A 18 10.52 4.40 15.68
N ASP A 19 9.61 5.34 15.52
CA ASP A 19 9.96 6.66 15.00
C ASP A 19 10.72 7.48 16.08
N ASN A 20 11.75 8.22 15.67
CA ASN A 20 12.59 9.07 16.54
C ASN A 20 11.81 10.15 17.33
N ASN A 21 10.51 10.09 17.33
CA ASN A 21 9.56 11.00 17.97
C ASN A 21 8.81 10.38 19.17
N THR A 22 9.27 9.25 19.69
CA THR A 22 8.63 8.58 20.82
C THR A 22 8.54 9.50 22.04
N GLY A 23 7.30 9.78 22.48
CA GLY A 23 7.01 10.46 23.74
C GLY A 23 6.93 11.99 23.68
N LYS A 24 6.98 12.60 22.50
CA LYS A 24 6.82 14.05 22.34
C LYS A 24 5.42 14.48 21.94
N ASP A 25 4.74 13.69 21.08
CA ASP A 25 3.33 13.90 20.80
C ASP A 25 2.50 13.37 21.98
N TYR A 26 1.44 14.08 22.35
CA TYR A 26 0.57 13.65 23.46
C TYR A 26 -0.88 14.10 23.29
N LEU A 27 -1.75 13.43 24.02
CA LEU A 27 -3.17 13.81 24.16
C LEU A 27 -3.43 14.27 25.60
N GLU A 28 -4.16 15.35 25.74
CA GLU A 28 -4.66 15.83 27.02
C GLU A 28 -6.05 16.45 26.91
N VAL A 29 -6.77 16.52 28.03
CA VAL A 29 -8.05 17.21 28.11
C VAL A 29 -7.80 18.56 28.80
N VAL A 30 -8.01 19.63 28.04
CA VAL A 30 -7.78 21.01 28.52
C VAL A 30 -9.09 21.73 28.81
N ASP A 31 -9.04 22.79 29.59
CA ASP A 31 -10.14 23.71 29.77
C ASP A 31 -10.29 24.62 28.55
N SER A 32 -11.52 24.77 28.04
CA SER A 32 -11.76 25.59 26.87
C SER A 32 -11.41 27.07 27.05
N SER A 33 -11.35 27.53 28.30
CA SER A 33 -10.90 28.91 28.63
C SER A 33 -9.41 29.15 28.33
N THR A 34 -8.63 28.08 28.12
CA THR A 34 -7.21 28.18 27.78
C THR A 34 -6.95 28.19 26.28
N LEU A 35 -7.99 28.07 25.47
CA LEU A 35 -7.85 28.01 24.03
C LEU A 35 -7.54 29.41 23.43
N PRO A 36 -6.76 29.48 22.36
CA PRO A 36 -6.33 30.76 21.75
C PRO A 36 -7.50 31.59 21.19
N THR A 37 -8.58 30.94 20.79
CA THR A 37 -9.82 31.62 20.33
C THR A 37 -11.04 30.83 20.81
N GLY A 38 -12.01 31.54 21.37
CA GLY A 38 -13.25 30.90 21.84
C GLY A 38 -14.18 30.55 20.69
N ASN A 39 -14.85 29.40 20.80
CA ASN A 39 -16.02 29.06 20.02
C ASN A 39 -17.17 28.73 20.98
N SER A 40 -18.30 29.41 20.84
CA SER A 40 -19.48 29.19 21.69
C SER A 40 -20.08 27.79 21.60
N ALA A 41 -19.74 27.03 20.55
CA ALA A 41 -20.16 25.64 20.38
C ALA A 41 -19.30 24.66 21.20
N VAL A 42 -18.16 25.09 21.70
CA VAL A 42 -17.22 24.24 22.45
C VAL A 42 -17.62 24.13 23.91
N GLY A 43 -17.58 22.92 24.47
CA GLY A 43 -17.86 22.64 25.87
C GLY A 43 -16.78 23.21 26.81
N LYS A 44 -16.91 22.89 28.12
CA LYS A 44 -15.91 23.35 29.11
C LYS A 44 -14.55 22.64 28.98
N LYS A 45 -14.55 21.44 28.45
CA LYS A 45 -13.37 20.60 28.29
C LYS A 45 -13.23 20.18 26.84
N VAL A 46 -12.00 20.22 26.32
CA VAL A 46 -11.66 19.96 24.92
C VAL A 46 -10.50 18.97 24.88
N LEU A 47 -10.54 18.03 23.95
CA LEU A 47 -9.41 17.18 23.67
C LEU A 47 -8.37 17.96 22.88
N LYS A 48 -7.15 18.02 23.38
CA LYS A 48 -5.97 18.57 22.74
C LYS A 48 -5.07 17.44 22.30
N CYS A 49 -4.57 17.52 21.06
CA CYS A 49 -3.49 16.71 20.54
C CYS A 49 -2.31 17.61 20.21
N HIS A 50 -1.22 17.43 20.93
CA HIS A 50 0.04 18.13 20.65
C HIS A 50 0.88 17.33 19.68
N ARG A 51 1.48 18.01 18.70
CA ARG A 51 2.44 17.45 17.76
C ARG A 51 3.76 18.19 17.81
N GLU A 52 4.84 17.43 17.90
CA GLU A 52 6.21 17.94 17.84
C GLU A 52 6.74 17.99 16.40
N ALA A 53 7.85 18.70 16.24
CA ALA A 53 8.60 18.68 14.98
C ALA A 53 9.03 17.25 14.61
N ASN A 54 8.94 16.94 13.33
CA ASN A 54 9.23 15.62 12.73
C ASN A 54 8.15 14.54 12.92
N SER A 55 6.99 14.87 13.49
CA SER A 55 5.84 13.97 13.43
C SER A 55 5.44 13.68 11.98
N LYS A 56 5.04 12.44 11.70
CA LYS A 56 4.55 12.07 10.38
C LYS A 56 3.12 12.57 10.17
N SER A 57 2.71 12.80 8.92
CA SER A 57 1.37 13.29 8.59
C SER A 57 0.24 12.43 9.16
N TRP A 58 0.47 11.11 9.26
CA TRP A 58 -0.49 10.15 9.79
C TRP A 58 -0.56 10.11 11.33
N GLN A 59 0.38 10.71 12.05
CA GLN A 59 0.37 10.79 13.52
C GLN A 59 -0.64 11.82 14.00
N GLY A 60 -1.36 11.53 15.07
CA GLY A 60 -2.35 12.43 15.63
C GLY A 60 -3.33 11.73 16.56
N ALA A 61 -4.41 12.43 16.89
CA ALA A 61 -5.48 11.88 17.72
C ALA A 61 -6.36 10.91 16.94
N MET A 62 -6.61 9.73 17.50
CA MET A 62 -7.51 8.74 16.94
C MET A 62 -8.56 8.30 17.95
N ILE A 63 -9.81 8.18 17.53
CA ILE A 63 -10.86 7.55 18.31
C ILE A 63 -11.09 6.12 17.83
N ASN A 64 -11.00 5.17 18.76
CA ASN A 64 -11.28 3.76 18.50
C ASN A 64 -12.77 3.46 18.78
N LEU A 65 -13.49 3.10 17.74
CA LEU A 65 -14.91 2.77 17.75
C LEU A 65 -15.19 1.28 17.51
N SER A 66 -14.16 0.45 17.54
CA SER A 66 -14.30 -1.00 17.36
C SER A 66 -15.37 -1.55 18.27
N LYS A 67 -16.24 -2.39 17.75
CA LYS A 67 -17.41 -2.99 18.43
C LYS A 67 -18.51 -2.00 18.85
N LYS A 68 -18.41 -0.74 18.45
CA LYS A 68 -19.43 0.29 18.76
C LYS A 68 -20.30 0.64 17.56
N LEU A 69 -19.78 0.45 16.36
CA LEU A 69 -20.51 0.66 15.13
C LEU A 69 -20.89 -0.69 14.51
N GLU A 70 -22.08 -0.74 13.94
CA GLU A 70 -22.61 -1.93 13.30
C GLU A 70 -22.24 -1.94 11.81
N GLY A 71 -21.69 -3.04 11.32
CA GLY A 71 -21.38 -3.22 9.91
C GLY A 71 -22.61 -3.05 9.02
N GLY A 72 -22.43 -2.40 7.88
CA GLY A 72 -23.49 -2.08 6.92
C GLY A 72 -24.42 -0.93 7.32
N ALA A 73 -24.34 -0.44 8.54
CA ALA A 73 -25.16 0.67 9.00
C ALA A 73 -24.57 2.04 8.61
N THR A 74 -25.43 3.02 8.42
CA THR A 74 -25.05 4.41 8.17
C THR A 74 -25.11 5.23 9.44
N TYR A 75 -24.11 6.05 9.66
CA TYR A 75 -23.99 6.94 10.82
C TYR A 75 -23.72 8.38 10.34
N ARG A 76 -24.35 9.32 11.02
CA ARG A 76 -24.00 10.73 10.94
C ARG A 76 -22.95 11.06 11.97
N VAL A 77 -21.81 11.57 11.52
CA VAL A 77 -20.68 11.97 12.35
C VAL A 77 -20.57 13.47 12.34
N SER A 78 -20.58 14.09 13.49
CA SER A 78 -20.38 15.52 13.66
C SER A 78 -19.39 15.81 14.77
N PHE A 79 -18.57 16.83 14.60
CA PHE A 79 -17.61 17.31 15.59
C PHE A 79 -17.15 18.72 15.24
N THR A 80 -16.52 19.38 16.21
CA THR A 80 -15.91 20.69 16.06
C THR A 80 -14.40 20.55 16.22
N ALA A 81 -13.61 21.11 15.35
CA ALA A 81 -12.15 21.05 15.43
C ALA A 81 -11.50 22.41 15.17
N TYR A 82 -10.32 22.57 15.78
CA TYR A 82 -9.44 23.73 15.60
C TYR A 82 -8.01 23.25 15.40
N SER A 83 -7.23 23.99 14.63
CA SER A 83 -5.83 23.66 14.41
C SER A 83 -4.96 24.90 14.41
N GLU A 84 -3.85 24.84 15.12
CA GLU A 84 -2.76 25.80 15.02
C GLU A 84 -1.85 25.54 13.81
N VAL A 85 -1.97 24.38 13.21
CA VAL A 85 -1.27 24.00 11.99
C VAL A 85 -2.13 24.25 10.75
N SER A 86 -1.54 24.25 9.56
CA SER A 86 -2.17 24.76 8.34
C SER A 86 -3.45 24.06 7.94
N SER A 87 -3.57 22.76 8.17
CA SER A 87 -4.77 21.99 7.90
C SER A 87 -4.86 20.75 8.73
N LEU A 88 -6.08 20.38 9.13
CA LEU A 88 -6.39 19.05 9.65
C LEU A 88 -7.13 18.27 8.58
N ASN A 89 -6.72 17.02 8.43
CA ASN A 89 -7.47 16.04 7.68
C ASN A 89 -8.13 15.08 8.67
N PHE A 90 -9.39 14.78 8.43
CA PHE A 90 -10.10 13.74 9.16
C PHE A 90 -10.23 12.51 8.27
N ASN A 91 -9.78 11.36 8.76
CA ASN A 91 -9.74 10.13 8.00
C ASN A 91 -10.34 8.98 8.81
N GLU A 92 -10.78 7.98 8.09
CA GLU A 92 -11.19 6.71 8.65
C GLU A 92 -10.05 5.72 8.66
N GLN A 93 -10.06 4.87 9.65
CA GLN A 93 -9.20 3.71 9.72
C GLN A 93 -10.02 2.46 9.95
N VAL A 94 -9.87 1.50 9.08
CA VAL A 94 -10.55 0.21 9.12
C VAL A 94 -9.52 -0.89 8.96
N ILE A 95 -9.68 -1.96 9.72
CA ILE A 95 -8.93 -3.20 9.57
C ILE A 95 -9.95 -4.31 9.31
N PRO A 96 -9.83 -5.06 8.20
CA PRO A 96 -10.70 -6.21 7.93
C PRO A 96 -10.61 -7.28 9.01
N ILE A 97 -11.68 -8.05 9.18
CA ILE A 97 -11.80 -9.06 10.23
C ILE A 97 -10.92 -10.28 9.96
N GLU A 98 -10.47 -10.88 11.06
CA GLU A 98 -9.88 -12.21 11.22
C GLU A 98 -8.69 -12.57 10.34
N GLY A 99 -7.50 -12.54 10.96
CA GLY A 99 -6.26 -13.09 10.39
C GLY A 99 -5.56 -12.22 9.36
N GLY A 100 -6.14 -11.08 9.01
CA GLY A 100 -5.47 -10.08 8.19
C GLY A 100 -4.32 -9.43 8.93
N ASP A 101 -3.28 -9.08 8.22
CA ASP A 101 -2.19 -8.26 8.71
C ASP A 101 -2.77 -7.05 9.47
N GLN A 102 -2.49 -6.99 10.76
CA GLN A 102 -2.91 -5.88 11.62
C GLN A 102 -2.15 -4.58 11.32
N SER A 103 -1.33 -4.58 10.29
CA SER A 103 -0.79 -3.35 9.73
C SER A 103 -1.97 -2.50 9.27
N TYR A 104 -2.08 -1.34 9.83
CA TYR A 104 -3.13 -0.35 9.61
C TYR A 104 -3.51 -0.24 8.14
N ALA A 105 -4.53 -1.00 7.71
CA ALA A 105 -5.01 -0.96 6.34
C ALA A 105 -5.66 0.39 6.08
N TYR A 106 -5.14 1.09 5.13
CA TYR A 106 -5.78 2.26 4.57
C TYR A 106 -7.05 1.82 3.86
N MET A 107 -8.22 2.26 4.34
CA MET A 107 -9.41 2.09 3.52
C MET A 107 -9.32 3.02 2.31
N PRO A 108 -9.30 2.46 1.10
CA PRO A 108 -9.34 3.28 -0.12
C PRO A 108 -10.71 3.90 -0.39
N THR A 109 -11.76 3.40 0.23
CA THR A 109 -13.08 4.04 0.19
C THR A 109 -13.10 5.23 1.14
N ARG A 110 -12.52 6.29 0.67
CA ARG A 110 -12.75 7.60 1.23
C ARG A 110 -14.23 7.90 1.09
N ILE A 111 -14.91 8.04 2.20
CA ILE A 111 -16.35 8.38 2.23
C ILE A 111 -16.62 9.71 1.56
N THR A 112 -15.62 10.56 1.47
CA THR A 112 -15.67 11.74 0.62
C THR A 112 -14.28 12.02 0.06
N GLU A 113 -14.18 12.32 -1.23
CA GLU A 113 -12.98 12.85 -1.87
C GLU A 113 -12.52 14.19 -1.28
N THR A 114 -13.36 14.80 -0.47
CA THR A 114 -13.04 16.03 0.24
C THR A 114 -12.35 15.69 1.55
N ARG A 115 -11.04 15.79 1.56
CA ARG A 115 -10.28 15.93 2.79
C ARG A 115 -10.90 17.07 3.59
N TRP A 116 -11.43 16.76 4.76
CA TRP A 116 -12.01 17.72 5.65
C TRP A 116 -10.88 18.59 6.20
N LYS A 117 -10.76 19.78 5.66
CA LYS A 117 -9.67 20.69 6.03
C LYS A 117 -10.18 21.78 6.95
N THR A 118 -9.47 22.00 8.04
CA THR A 118 -9.61 23.21 8.83
C THR A 118 -8.81 24.34 8.18
N THR A 119 -9.16 25.57 8.51
CA THR A 119 -8.28 26.71 8.29
C THR A 119 -7.49 26.96 9.57
N LYS A 120 -6.18 27.19 9.43
CA LYS A 120 -5.30 27.51 10.58
C LYS A 120 -5.88 28.64 11.41
N GLY A 121 -5.94 28.45 12.72
CA GLY A 121 -6.41 29.45 13.67
C GLY A 121 -7.94 29.67 13.67
N GLN A 122 -8.71 28.78 13.07
CA GLN A 122 -10.17 28.87 13.02
C GLN A 122 -10.83 27.58 13.44
N TRP A 123 -11.88 27.70 14.23
CA TRP A 123 -12.76 26.58 14.52
C TRP A 123 -13.62 26.26 13.31
N LYS A 124 -13.87 24.98 13.09
CA LYS A 124 -14.73 24.48 12.03
C LYS A 124 -15.60 23.34 12.55
N ASP A 125 -16.88 23.40 12.20
CA ASP A 125 -17.82 22.33 12.43
C ASP A 125 -17.83 21.37 11.24
N PHE A 126 -17.83 20.08 11.55
CA PHE A 126 -17.91 18.98 10.60
C PHE A 126 -19.19 18.20 10.83
N ASP A 127 -19.82 17.80 9.73
CA ASP A 127 -21.05 17.04 9.73
C ASP A 127 -21.15 16.24 8.43
N TYR A 128 -21.16 14.91 8.51
CA TYR A 128 -21.19 14.05 7.34
C TYR A 128 -21.74 12.66 7.67
N GLU A 129 -22.14 11.91 6.65
CA GLU A 129 -22.58 10.53 6.79
C GLU A 129 -21.51 9.54 6.33
N ILE A 130 -21.45 8.43 7.02
CA ILE A 130 -20.59 7.29 6.72
C ILE A 130 -21.41 6.00 6.70
N THR A 131 -21.07 5.08 5.81
CA THR A 131 -21.56 3.72 5.88
C THR A 131 -20.42 2.80 6.33
N VAL A 132 -20.64 2.13 7.45
CA VAL A 132 -19.64 1.22 8.03
C VAL A 132 -19.56 -0.05 7.18
N PRO A 133 -18.37 -0.52 6.79
CA PRO A 133 -18.22 -1.79 6.09
C PRO A 133 -18.76 -2.97 6.90
N ASP A 134 -19.31 -3.98 6.22
CA ASP A 134 -19.93 -5.14 6.85
C ASP A 134 -18.94 -6.03 7.61
N ASP A 135 -17.69 -6.06 7.16
CA ASP A 135 -16.64 -6.99 7.59
C ASP A 135 -15.45 -6.29 8.27
N MET A 136 -15.73 -5.30 9.10
CA MET A 136 -14.64 -4.61 9.81
C MET A 136 -14.24 -5.29 11.11
N TYR A 137 -12.94 -5.39 11.36
CA TYR A 137 -12.36 -5.78 12.65
C TYR A 137 -12.14 -4.57 13.57
N PHE A 138 -11.62 -3.49 13.01
CA PHE A 138 -11.32 -2.25 13.69
C PHE A 138 -11.94 -1.10 12.92
N TYR A 139 -12.57 -0.18 13.63
CA TYR A 139 -13.07 1.05 13.05
C TYR A 139 -12.73 2.23 13.95
N GLY A 140 -12.18 3.26 13.35
CA GLY A 140 -11.81 4.47 14.06
C GLY A 140 -11.69 5.66 13.12
N PHE A 141 -11.64 6.83 13.73
CA PHE A 141 -11.35 8.08 13.04
C PHE A 141 -10.09 8.70 13.61
N TYR A 142 -9.29 9.29 12.77
CA TYR A 142 -8.11 10.01 13.22
C TYR A 142 -7.96 11.37 12.55
N LEU A 143 -7.41 12.30 13.33
CA LEU A 143 -7.03 13.62 12.89
C LEU A 143 -5.54 13.62 12.57
N GLN A 144 -5.19 14.11 11.39
CA GLN A 144 -3.80 14.25 10.98
C GLN A 144 -3.56 15.62 10.37
N SER A 145 -2.33 16.10 10.41
CA SER A 145 -1.90 17.33 9.76
C SER A 145 -0.81 17.07 8.73
N ASP A 146 -0.29 18.12 8.11
CA ASP A 146 0.83 18.00 7.18
C ASP A 146 2.11 17.54 7.89
N ASP A 147 3.00 16.88 7.17
CA ASP A 147 4.28 16.40 7.69
C ASP A 147 5.15 17.54 8.25
N GLY A 148 5.84 17.22 9.36
CA GLY A 148 6.80 18.15 9.98
C GLY A 148 6.17 19.36 10.66
N THR A 149 4.86 19.44 10.76
CA THR A 149 4.17 20.56 11.39
C THR A 149 4.11 20.38 12.90
N THR A 150 4.63 21.35 13.65
CA THR A 150 4.51 21.42 15.11
C THR A 150 3.32 22.29 15.49
N GLY A 151 2.57 21.91 16.51
CA GLY A 151 1.46 22.70 17.05
C GLY A 151 0.34 21.86 17.60
N ASP A 152 -0.66 22.53 18.12
CA ASP A 152 -1.78 21.94 18.80
C ASP A 152 -3.01 21.82 17.88
N MET A 153 -3.70 20.71 18.05
CA MET A 153 -4.99 20.43 17.42
C MET A 153 -6.01 20.13 18.51
N TYR A 154 -7.23 20.59 18.31
CA TYR A 154 -8.29 20.44 19.28
C TYR A 154 -9.53 19.85 18.63
N VAL A 155 -10.24 18.98 19.37
CA VAL A 155 -11.50 18.40 18.91
C VAL A 155 -12.48 18.36 20.08
N ASP A 156 -13.75 18.69 19.78
CA ASP A 156 -14.85 18.66 20.73
C ASP A 156 -16.17 18.30 20.06
N ASN A 157 -17.20 18.11 20.85
CA ASN A 157 -18.57 17.85 20.42
C ASN A 157 -18.75 16.66 19.46
N MET A 158 -17.86 15.66 19.52
CA MET A 158 -17.99 14.50 18.64
C MET A 158 -19.28 13.73 18.96
N LYS A 159 -20.14 13.63 17.96
CA LYS A 159 -21.37 12.84 17.99
C LYS A 159 -21.38 11.87 16.83
N ILE A 160 -21.79 10.65 17.11
CA ILE A 160 -21.93 9.60 16.11
C ILE A 160 -23.31 8.99 16.33
N VAL A 161 -24.21 9.22 15.38
CA VAL A 161 -25.62 8.83 15.47
C VAL A 161 -25.97 7.93 14.29
N LYS A 162 -26.51 6.75 14.60
CA LYS A 162 -27.00 5.84 13.57
C LYS A 162 -28.19 6.46 12.84
N THR A 163 -28.09 6.60 11.53
CA THR A 163 -29.14 7.19 10.68
C THR A 163 -29.85 6.16 9.82
N ALA A 164 -29.17 5.08 9.46
CA ALA A 164 -29.80 3.97 8.73
C ALA A 164 -29.31 2.62 9.21
N GLN A 165 -30.23 1.64 9.15
CA GLN A 165 -29.92 0.23 9.38
C GLN A 165 -29.10 -0.33 8.20
N PRO A 166 -28.39 -1.43 8.41
CA PRO A 166 -27.74 -2.14 7.31
C PRO A 166 -28.78 -2.49 6.25
N SER A 167 -28.55 -2.05 5.02
CA SER A 167 -29.34 -2.50 3.89
C SER A 167 -28.55 -3.60 3.17
N LYS A 168 -28.95 -4.84 3.31
CA LYS A 168 -28.45 -5.90 2.42
C LYS A 168 -29.27 -5.84 1.15
N ALA A 169 -28.69 -5.33 0.10
CA ALA A 169 -29.24 -5.56 -1.23
C ALA A 169 -29.08 -7.06 -1.54
N THR A 170 -30.20 -7.79 -1.57
CA THR A 170 -30.24 -9.25 -1.73
C THR A 170 -30.21 -9.69 -3.19
N ASP A 171 -30.33 -8.76 -4.12
CA ASP A 171 -30.43 -9.05 -5.56
C ASP A 171 -29.60 -8.05 -6.38
N ILE A 172 -28.29 -8.08 -6.17
CA ILE A 172 -27.36 -7.30 -6.97
C ILE A 172 -26.82 -8.20 -8.09
N PRO A 173 -27.10 -7.89 -9.35
CA PRO A 173 -26.55 -8.66 -10.47
C PRO A 173 -25.02 -8.58 -10.46
N LYS A 174 -24.35 -9.67 -10.82
CA LYS A 174 -22.89 -9.73 -10.88
C LYS A 174 -22.38 -8.91 -12.05
N LEU A 175 -21.32 -8.14 -11.83
CA LEU A 175 -20.72 -7.28 -12.86
C LEU A 175 -20.35 -8.08 -14.12
N LYS A 176 -19.72 -9.25 -13.95
CA LYS A 176 -19.36 -10.12 -15.08
C LYS A 176 -20.54 -10.59 -15.90
N ASP A 177 -21.72 -10.77 -15.27
CA ASP A 177 -22.92 -11.23 -15.96
C ASP A 177 -23.61 -10.08 -16.69
N ILE A 178 -23.66 -8.87 -16.07
CA ILE A 178 -24.24 -7.67 -16.71
C ILE A 178 -23.48 -7.27 -17.97
N TYR A 179 -22.15 -7.38 -17.93
CA TYR A 179 -21.29 -6.88 -19.00
C TYR A 179 -20.77 -7.99 -19.93
N SER A 180 -21.18 -9.25 -19.74
CA SER A 180 -20.72 -10.39 -20.55
C SER A 180 -20.95 -10.22 -22.05
N ASP A 181 -22.07 -9.64 -22.42
CA ASP A 181 -22.44 -9.43 -23.83
C ASP A 181 -21.67 -8.29 -24.50
N THR A 182 -21.11 -7.39 -23.68
CA THR A 182 -20.38 -6.23 -24.18
C THR A 182 -18.86 -6.43 -24.12
N PHE A 183 -18.38 -7.06 -23.05
CA PHE A 183 -16.96 -7.25 -22.80
C PHE A 183 -16.63 -8.73 -22.56
N GLY A 184 -15.68 -9.25 -23.31
CA GLY A 184 -15.20 -10.63 -23.11
C GLY A 184 -14.51 -10.87 -21.78
N VAL A 185 -14.02 -9.80 -21.12
CA VAL A 185 -13.40 -9.82 -19.79
C VAL A 185 -13.85 -8.61 -18.99
N VAL A 186 -14.39 -8.88 -17.82
CA VAL A 186 -14.67 -7.89 -16.78
C VAL A 186 -13.69 -8.14 -15.65
N ALA A 187 -12.66 -7.31 -15.56
CA ALA A 187 -11.51 -7.53 -14.67
C ALA A 187 -11.36 -6.42 -13.65
N VAL A 188 -10.63 -6.74 -12.57
CA VAL A 188 -10.28 -5.80 -11.50
C VAL A 188 -8.79 -5.89 -11.18
N GLY A 189 -8.22 -4.82 -10.64
CA GLY A 189 -6.89 -4.85 -10.03
C GLY A 189 -6.92 -5.63 -8.72
N ALA A 190 -6.09 -6.66 -8.57
CA ALA A 190 -6.02 -7.49 -7.39
C ALA A 190 -4.59 -7.91 -7.08
N SER A 191 -4.28 -8.15 -5.81
CA SER A 191 -3.02 -8.73 -5.35
C SER A 191 -3.13 -10.25 -5.18
N ALA A 192 -2.00 -10.93 -5.00
CA ALA A 192 -2.01 -12.34 -4.62
C ALA A 192 -2.77 -12.57 -3.31
N ASN A 193 -2.64 -11.68 -2.35
CA ASN A 193 -3.34 -11.79 -1.07
C ASN A 193 -4.86 -11.67 -1.22
N ASP A 194 -5.36 -10.86 -2.15
CA ASP A 194 -6.79 -10.77 -2.43
C ASP A 194 -7.34 -12.08 -3.03
N LEU A 195 -6.51 -12.80 -3.78
CA LEU A 195 -6.88 -14.10 -4.36
C LEU A 195 -6.85 -15.24 -3.33
N LEU A 196 -6.01 -15.13 -2.31
CA LEU A 196 -5.86 -16.14 -1.26
C LEU A 196 -6.83 -15.91 -0.09
N GLY A 197 -7.23 -14.67 0.16
CA GLY A 197 -8.15 -14.31 1.24
C GLY A 197 -9.58 -14.76 0.96
N ASP A 198 -10.22 -15.44 1.92
CA ASP A 198 -11.56 -16.03 1.72
C ASP A 198 -12.62 -15.04 1.25
N THR A 199 -12.72 -13.89 1.92
CA THR A 199 -13.74 -12.88 1.61
C THR A 199 -13.47 -12.18 0.29
N ALA A 200 -12.23 -11.69 0.10
CA ALA A 200 -11.84 -11.00 -1.12
C ALA A 200 -11.91 -11.91 -2.34
N SER A 201 -11.38 -13.13 -2.22
CA SER A 201 -11.40 -14.13 -3.29
C SER A 201 -12.84 -14.52 -3.70
N LYS A 202 -13.73 -14.69 -2.73
CA LYS A 202 -15.14 -14.98 -3.00
C LYS A 202 -15.79 -13.83 -3.77
N PHE A 203 -15.60 -12.58 -3.33
CA PHE A 203 -16.13 -11.39 -4.00
C PHE A 203 -15.56 -11.25 -5.42
N LEU A 204 -14.26 -11.45 -5.60
CA LEU A 204 -13.62 -11.42 -6.91
C LEU A 204 -14.24 -12.44 -7.87
N ASN A 205 -14.39 -13.68 -7.43
CA ASN A 205 -14.98 -14.74 -8.24
C ASN A 205 -16.46 -14.51 -8.54
N GLU A 206 -17.20 -13.89 -7.65
CA GLU A 206 -18.61 -13.58 -7.87
C GLU A 206 -18.79 -12.45 -8.88
N GLN A 207 -17.98 -11.40 -8.82
CA GLN A 207 -18.20 -10.17 -9.58
C GLN A 207 -17.41 -10.09 -10.89
N TYR A 208 -16.25 -10.77 -10.98
CA TYR A 208 -15.32 -10.63 -12.10
C TYR A 208 -14.97 -11.97 -12.73
N ASN A 209 -14.55 -11.95 -13.99
CA ASN A 209 -14.01 -13.10 -14.70
C ASN A 209 -12.54 -12.92 -15.10
N GLY A 210 -11.89 -11.89 -14.58
CA GLY A 210 -10.47 -11.64 -14.80
C GLY A 210 -9.86 -10.70 -13.78
N ILE A 211 -8.53 -10.70 -13.70
CA ILE A 211 -7.76 -9.80 -12.85
C ILE A 211 -6.58 -9.17 -13.59
N THR A 212 -6.11 -8.06 -13.04
CA THR A 212 -4.81 -7.46 -13.37
C THR A 212 -4.01 -7.35 -12.07
N PRO A 213 -2.85 -8.03 -11.92
CA PRO A 213 -2.04 -7.96 -10.71
C PRO A 213 -1.57 -6.54 -10.42
N GLY A 214 -1.58 -6.16 -9.14
CA GLY A 214 -1.18 -4.83 -8.72
C GLY A 214 0.32 -4.58 -8.84
N ASN A 215 1.13 -5.52 -8.33
CA ASN A 215 2.60 -5.37 -8.29
C ASN A 215 3.36 -6.64 -8.66
N GLU A 216 2.78 -7.80 -8.60
CA GLU A 216 3.44 -9.10 -8.61
C GLU A 216 4.14 -9.43 -9.94
N MET A 217 3.70 -8.79 -11.02
CA MET A 217 4.28 -8.97 -12.37
C MET A 217 5.11 -7.78 -12.84
N LYS A 218 5.38 -6.80 -11.98
CA LYS A 218 6.22 -5.64 -12.32
C LYS A 218 7.71 -6.00 -12.30
N PRO A 219 8.57 -5.29 -13.01
CA PRO A 219 10.00 -5.63 -13.10
C PRO A 219 10.69 -5.81 -11.75
N ASN A 220 10.40 -4.94 -10.75
CA ASN A 220 11.00 -5.04 -9.42
C ASN A 220 10.45 -6.20 -8.56
N ALA A 221 9.36 -6.83 -8.98
CA ALA A 221 8.87 -8.06 -8.34
C ALA A 221 9.53 -9.31 -8.93
N VAL A 222 9.95 -9.22 -10.19
CA VAL A 222 10.62 -10.30 -10.94
C VAL A 222 12.14 -10.24 -10.77
N MET A 223 12.69 -9.05 -10.63
CA MET A 223 14.11 -8.81 -10.33
C MET A 223 14.26 -8.23 -8.93
N ASP A 224 15.42 -8.37 -8.30
CA ASP A 224 15.68 -7.68 -7.02
C ASP A 224 15.58 -6.16 -7.21
N SER A 225 14.95 -5.45 -6.27
CA SER A 225 14.72 -4.00 -6.38
C SER A 225 15.94 -3.15 -6.05
N ASP A 226 16.79 -3.63 -5.14
CA ASP A 226 17.84 -2.79 -4.53
C ASP A 226 19.19 -2.93 -5.25
N LYS A 227 19.53 -4.15 -5.62
CA LYS A 227 20.76 -4.50 -6.31
C LYS A 227 20.56 -5.70 -7.21
N ILE A 228 21.45 -5.86 -8.18
CA ILE A 228 21.44 -7.06 -9.02
C ILE A 228 21.73 -8.31 -8.15
N ASP A 229 20.87 -9.31 -8.23
CA ASP A 229 21.22 -10.68 -7.93
C ASP A 229 21.81 -11.27 -9.21
N ALA A 230 23.14 -11.22 -9.31
CA ALA A 230 23.86 -11.49 -10.55
C ALA A 230 24.05 -12.98 -10.79
N VAL A 231 23.56 -13.46 -11.94
CA VAL A 231 23.81 -14.82 -12.40
C VAL A 231 24.88 -14.77 -13.50
N PRO A 232 25.99 -15.52 -13.36
CA PRO A 232 26.98 -15.66 -14.43
C PRO A 232 26.33 -16.11 -15.73
N LEU A 233 26.78 -15.55 -16.86
CA LEU A 233 26.15 -15.83 -18.15
C LEU A 233 26.08 -17.32 -18.50
N GLU A 234 27.15 -18.07 -18.20
CA GLU A 234 27.19 -19.50 -18.48
C GLU A 234 26.20 -20.29 -17.58
N ASP A 235 26.04 -19.87 -16.34
CA ASP A 235 25.06 -20.48 -15.45
C ASP A 235 23.62 -20.18 -15.92
N ALA A 236 23.38 -18.99 -16.43
CA ALA A 236 22.09 -18.62 -17.00
C ALA A 236 21.76 -19.48 -18.25
N LYS A 237 22.74 -19.70 -19.13
CA LYS A 237 22.60 -20.60 -20.28
C LYS A 237 22.36 -22.04 -19.84
N ALA A 238 23.08 -22.51 -18.83
CA ALA A 238 22.91 -23.86 -18.30
C ALA A 238 21.53 -24.08 -17.66
N GLN A 239 20.91 -23.01 -17.12
CA GLN A 239 19.54 -23.01 -16.62
C GLN A 239 18.49 -22.93 -17.75
N GLY A 240 18.90 -22.82 -19.00
CA GLY A 240 18.02 -22.74 -20.16
C GLY A 240 17.37 -21.37 -20.35
N LEU A 241 17.93 -20.33 -19.73
CA LEU A 241 17.45 -18.97 -19.98
C LEU A 241 17.82 -18.50 -21.38
N TYR A 242 16.91 -17.78 -22.01
CA TYR A 242 17.15 -17.12 -23.27
C TYR A 242 18.19 -16.00 -23.10
N ILE A 243 19.22 -16.01 -23.88
CA ILE A 243 20.24 -14.95 -23.94
C ILE A 243 20.23 -14.34 -25.33
N PRO A 244 20.01 -13.03 -25.47
CA PRO A 244 20.05 -12.36 -26.77
C PRO A 244 21.43 -12.46 -27.45
N GLU A 245 21.44 -12.54 -28.75
CA GLU A 245 22.69 -12.52 -29.51
C GLU A 245 23.45 -11.19 -29.31
N GLY A 246 24.73 -11.28 -29.00
CA GLY A 246 25.57 -10.11 -28.73
C GLY A 246 25.51 -9.57 -27.29
N TYR A 247 24.69 -10.15 -26.41
CA TYR A 247 24.61 -9.75 -25.00
C TYR A 247 25.99 -9.88 -24.32
N ASP A 248 26.72 -10.93 -24.62
CA ASP A 248 28.06 -11.25 -24.11
C ASP A 248 29.13 -10.27 -24.58
N LYS A 249 28.91 -9.57 -25.68
CA LYS A 249 29.83 -8.60 -26.23
C LYS A 249 29.73 -7.21 -25.59
N GLN A 250 28.70 -6.99 -24.80
CA GLN A 250 28.44 -5.70 -24.15
C GLN A 250 29.21 -5.59 -22.83
N ALA A 251 30.24 -4.76 -22.79
CA ALA A 251 31.04 -4.53 -21.59
C ALA A 251 30.20 -4.03 -20.39
N ASP A 252 29.12 -3.30 -20.66
CA ASP A 252 28.19 -2.79 -19.67
C ASP A 252 27.39 -3.88 -18.94
N ASN A 253 27.42 -5.13 -19.44
CA ASN A 253 26.78 -6.29 -18.81
C ASN A 253 27.71 -7.05 -17.85
N SER A 254 28.90 -6.53 -17.60
CA SER A 254 29.83 -7.11 -16.63
C SER A 254 29.62 -6.52 -15.23
N ALA A 255 29.55 -7.40 -14.24
CA ALA A 255 29.46 -7.02 -12.83
C ALA A 255 30.28 -7.96 -11.95
N THR A 256 30.53 -7.56 -10.72
CA THR A 256 31.13 -8.42 -9.71
C THR A 256 30.04 -9.26 -9.02
N TYR A 257 30.28 -10.54 -8.91
CA TYR A 257 29.40 -11.52 -8.26
C TYR A 257 30.17 -12.44 -7.33
N ASN A 258 29.46 -13.08 -6.42
CA ASN A 258 30.04 -14.04 -5.47
C ASN A 258 29.89 -15.46 -6.02
N VAL A 259 30.96 -16.27 -5.90
CA VAL A 259 30.94 -17.71 -6.20
C VAL A 259 31.43 -18.45 -4.98
N THR A 260 30.80 -19.55 -4.64
CA THR A 260 31.32 -20.47 -3.62
C THR A 260 32.31 -21.41 -4.27
N GLU A 261 33.56 -21.39 -3.82
CA GLU A 261 34.60 -22.30 -4.26
C GLU A 261 35.10 -23.12 -3.07
N THR A 262 35.37 -24.39 -3.28
CA THR A 262 35.99 -25.24 -2.25
C THR A 262 37.50 -25.05 -2.33
N VAL A 263 38.07 -24.33 -1.36
CA VAL A 263 39.51 -24.11 -1.20
C VAL A 263 39.98 -24.91 0.03
N ASP A 264 40.92 -25.81 -0.15
CA ASP A 264 41.46 -26.67 0.93
C ASP A 264 40.36 -27.43 1.71
N GLY A 265 39.32 -27.91 0.99
CA GLY A 265 38.19 -28.64 1.56
C GLY A 265 37.17 -27.77 2.34
N LYS A 266 37.27 -26.45 2.23
CA LYS A 266 36.34 -25.51 2.86
C LYS A 266 35.66 -24.64 1.80
N ASP A 267 34.35 -24.48 1.94
CA ASP A 267 33.61 -23.59 1.09
C ASP A 267 33.95 -22.12 1.44
N THR A 268 34.43 -21.40 0.43
CA THR A 268 34.88 -20.01 0.53
C THR A 268 34.16 -19.16 -0.52
N ILE A 269 33.69 -17.99 -0.12
CA ILE A 269 33.07 -17.04 -1.05
C ILE A 269 34.16 -16.23 -1.74
N VAL A 270 34.26 -16.40 -3.04
CA VAL A 270 35.22 -15.69 -3.90
C VAL A 270 34.46 -14.70 -4.80
N LYS A 271 35.01 -13.50 -4.96
CA LYS A 271 34.46 -12.48 -5.87
C LYS A 271 35.05 -12.69 -7.27
N LYS A 272 34.17 -12.80 -8.25
CA LYS A 272 34.53 -12.83 -9.67
C LYS A 272 33.88 -11.64 -10.39
N THR A 273 34.47 -11.23 -11.50
CA THR A 273 33.90 -10.22 -12.40
C THR A 273 33.75 -10.84 -13.78
N GLY A 274 32.60 -10.66 -14.39
CA GLY A 274 32.31 -11.20 -15.71
C GLY A 274 30.92 -10.76 -16.19
N VAL A 275 30.55 -11.23 -17.37
CA VAL A 275 29.23 -10.96 -17.94
C VAL A 275 28.18 -11.70 -17.13
N VAL A 276 27.16 -11.00 -16.72
CA VAL A 276 26.07 -11.50 -15.89
C VAL A 276 24.71 -11.10 -16.44
N VAL A 277 23.69 -11.78 -15.99
CA VAL A 277 22.28 -11.38 -16.16
C VAL A 277 21.64 -11.21 -14.79
N PRO A 278 20.58 -10.39 -14.64
CA PRO A 278 19.77 -10.35 -13.43
C PRO A 278 19.06 -11.70 -13.23
N LYS A 279 19.10 -12.23 -12.02
CA LYS A 279 18.27 -13.37 -11.65
C LYS A 279 16.80 -13.01 -11.73
N LEU A 280 16.02 -13.85 -12.37
CA LEU A 280 14.57 -13.70 -12.47
C LEU A 280 13.89 -14.57 -11.41
N LYS A 281 12.95 -13.98 -10.68
CA LYS A 281 12.17 -14.61 -9.61
C LYS A 281 10.72 -14.72 -10.07
N PHE A 282 10.20 -15.92 -10.17
CA PHE A 282 8.87 -16.16 -10.70
C PHE A 282 7.84 -16.57 -9.66
N ASP A 283 8.22 -16.71 -8.40
CA ASP A 283 7.34 -17.21 -7.33
C ASP A 283 6.00 -16.47 -7.24
N LYS A 284 6.03 -15.14 -7.34
CA LYS A 284 4.83 -14.31 -7.30
C LYS A 284 3.97 -14.45 -8.56
N ILE A 285 4.61 -14.60 -9.72
CA ILE A 285 3.92 -14.85 -10.99
C ILE A 285 3.25 -16.21 -10.92
N ASP A 286 3.98 -17.24 -10.48
CA ASP A 286 3.48 -18.61 -10.35
C ASP A 286 2.28 -18.71 -9.41
N GLN A 287 2.35 -17.98 -8.29
CA GLN A 287 1.24 -17.92 -7.34
C GLN A 287 -0.02 -17.32 -7.99
N ILE A 288 0.12 -16.18 -8.68
CA ILE A 288 -1.01 -15.54 -9.38
C ILE A 288 -1.57 -16.45 -10.48
N LEU A 289 -0.71 -17.06 -11.29
CA LEU A 289 -1.15 -17.97 -12.35
C LEU A 289 -1.92 -19.15 -11.78
N THR A 290 -1.39 -19.79 -10.73
CA THR A 290 -2.04 -20.93 -10.07
C THR A 290 -3.43 -20.56 -9.54
N GLU A 291 -3.53 -19.42 -8.85
CA GLU A 291 -4.80 -18.96 -8.29
C GLU A 291 -5.81 -18.57 -9.37
N CYS A 292 -5.36 -17.90 -10.43
CA CYS A 292 -6.23 -17.58 -11.56
C CYS A 292 -6.76 -18.83 -12.24
N HIS A 293 -5.91 -19.82 -12.49
CA HIS A 293 -6.33 -21.09 -13.07
C HIS A 293 -7.33 -21.82 -12.18
N ALA A 294 -7.03 -21.99 -10.89
CA ALA A 294 -7.89 -22.66 -9.93
C ALA A 294 -9.28 -22.02 -9.82
N LYS A 295 -9.38 -20.71 -10.06
CA LYS A 295 -10.61 -19.93 -9.96
C LYS A 295 -11.28 -19.64 -11.30
N GLY A 296 -10.70 -20.09 -12.41
CA GLY A 296 -11.21 -19.80 -13.76
C GLY A 296 -11.18 -18.32 -14.13
N LEU A 297 -10.26 -17.55 -13.56
CA LEU A 297 -10.09 -16.13 -13.82
C LEU A 297 -9.11 -15.91 -14.98
N LYS A 298 -9.45 -15.02 -15.91
CA LYS A 298 -8.54 -14.56 -16.94
C LYS A 298 -7.52 -13.59 -16.33
N LEU A 299 -6.26 -13.70 -16.76
CA LEU A 299 -5.18 -12.87 -16.29
C LEU A 299 -4.73 -11.87 -17.35
N ARG A 300 -4.74 -10.59 -17.03
CA ARG A 300 -4.04 -9.56 -17.79
C ARG A 300 -2.69 -9.30 -17.13
N GLY A 301 -1.59 -9.75 -17.74
CA GLY A 301 -0.24 -9.46 -17.27
C GLY A 301 0.00 -7.94 -17.20
N HIS A 302 0.45 -7.44 -16.06
CA HIS A 302 0.77 -6.03 -15.84
C HIS A 302 1.93 -5.92 -14.84
N THR A 303 3.04 -5.41 -15.28
CA THR A 303 3.46 -4.93 -16.59
C THR A 303 4.91 -5.31 -16.82
N LEU A 304 5.28 -5.70 -18.04
CA LEU A 304 6.66 -6.04 -18.40
C LEU A 304 7.60 -4.83 -18.33
N LEU A 305 7.12 -3.65 -18.75
CA LEU A 305 7.90 -2.41 -18.77
C LEU A 305 7.08 -1.27 -18.18
N TRP A 306 7.72 -0.49 -17.32
CA TRP A 306 7.11 0.71 -16.73
C TRP A 306 8.19 1.70 -16.30
N HIS A 307 7.88 3.00 -16.38
CA HIS A 307 8.78 4.08 -15.98
C HIS A 307 9.09 4.11 -14.48
N ALA A 308 8.23 3.48 -13.66
CA ALA A 308 8.43 3.28 -12.23
C ALA A 308 8.54 1.78 -11.91
N GLN A 309 9.05 1.43 -10.74
CA GLN A 309 9.17 0.05 -10.27
C GLN A 309 9.96 -0.87 -11.22
N THR A 310 10.92 -0.28 -11.96
CA THR A 310 12.00 -1.01 -12.64
C THR A 310 13.30 -0.72 -11.88
N PRO A 311 14.08 -1.74 -11.50
CA PRO A 311 15.29 -1.53 -10.70
C PRO A 311 16.27 -0.57 -11.38
N THR A 312 16.80 0.39 -10.63
CA THR A 312 17.73 1.41 -11.16
C THR A 312 18.93 0.79 -11.85
N TYR A 313 19.50 -0.27 -11.28
CA TYR A 313 20.68 -0.93 -11.83
C TYR A 313 20.45 -1.50 -13.24
N PHE A 314 19.21 -1.80 -13.61
CA PHE A 314 18.85 -2.34 -14.91
C PHE A 314 19.20 -1.37 -16.07
N PHE A 315 19.21 -0.07 -15.77
CA PHE A 315 19.56 0.99 -16.73
C PHE A 315 21.02 1.40 -16.69
N GLN A 316 21.78 0.99 -15.68
CA GLN A 316 23.13 1.50 -15.45
C GLN A 316 24.21 0.56 -16.02
N LYS A 317 25.34 1.13 -16.47
CA LYS A 317 26.55 0.37 -16.83
C LYS A 317 27.03 -0.45 -15.65
N GLY A 318 27.41 -1.71 -15.92
CA GLY A 318 27.87 -2.64 -14.90
C GLY A 318 26.84 -2.91 -13.80
N PHE A 319 25.55 -2.70 -14.09
CA PHE A 319 24.45 -2.86 -13.13
C PHE A 319 24.66 -2.07 -11.82
N SER A 320 25.20 -0.86 -11.91
CA SER A 320 25.39 0.00 -10.75
C SER A 320 24.08 0.40 -10.11
N VAL A 321 24.02 0.37 -8.77
CA VAL A 321 22.85 0.83 -8.00
C VAL A 321 22.76 2.36 -7.90
N VAL A 322 23.82 3.06 -8.29
CA VAL A 322 23.88 4.53 -8.26
C VAL A 322 23.16 5.08 -9.48
N ASN A 323 22.04 5.76 -9.25
CA ASN A 323 21.31 6.42 -10.32
C ASN A 323 22.12 7.61 -10.87
N ASN A 324 22.73 7.41 -12.00
CA ASN A 324 23.51 8.46 -12.69
C ASN A 324 23.25 8.38 -14.20
N LYS A 325 22.49 9.34 -14.72
CA LYS A 325 22.13 9.39 -16.15
C LYS A 325 23.32 9.34 -17.10
N SER A 326 24.48 9.89 -16.72
CA SER A 326 25.69 9.83 -17.51
C SER A 326 26.33 8.44 -17.55
N LYS A 327 25.89 7.54 -16.69
CA LYS A 327 26.31 6.13 -16.62
C LYS A 327 25.22 5.15 -17.06
N ASN A 328 24.17 5.63 -17.72
CA ASN A 328 23.23 4.73 -18.38
C ASN A 328 23.93 3.91 -19.43
N THR A 329 23.54 2.66 -19.57
CA THR A 329 23.98 1.81 -20.66
C THR A 329 23.51 2.36 -21.99
N SER A 330 24.12 1.92 -23.10
CA SER A 330 23.71 2.32 -24.44
C SER A 330 22.30 1.82 -24.77
N GLU A 331 21.66 2.49 -25.74
CA GLU A 331 20.34 2.07 -26.22
C GLU A 331 20.39 0.62 -26.75
N GLU A 332 21.40 0.32 -27.59
CA GLU A 332 21.62 -1.04 -28.12
C GLU A 332 21.69 -2.09 -27.00
N ASN A 333 22.48 -1.82 -25.96
CA ASN A 333 22.58 -2.77 -24.86
C ASN A 333 21.28 -2.81 -23.99
N MET A 334 20.56 -1.69 -23.93
CA MET A 334 19.25 -1.67 -23.24
C MET A 334 18.25 -2.57 -23.96
N ASP A 335 18.23 -2.56 -25.28
CA ASP A 335 17.38 -3.44 -26.08
C ASP A 335 17.69 -4.92 -25.79
N LEU A 336 18.97 -5.30 -25.71
CA LEU A 336 19.38 -6.65 -25.35
C LEU A 336 18.94 -7.02 -23.92
N ARG A 337 19.06 -6.11 -22.95
CA ARG A 337 18.57 -6.35 -21.58
C ARG A 337 17.06 -6.52 -21.53
N LEU A 338 16.33 -5.69 -22.27
CA LEU A 338 14.87 -5.78 -22.37
C LEU A 338 14.45 -7.08 -23.06
N GLU A 339 15.12 -7.46 -24.14
CA GLU A 339 14.85 -8.72 -24.82
C GLU A 339 15.08 -9.93 -23.90
N TYR A 340 16.20 -9.94 -23.16
CA TYR A 340 16.45 -10.95 -22.11
C TYR A 340 15.28 -11.03 -21.13
N PHE A 341 14.90 -9.90 -20.57
CA PHE A 341 13.86 -9.84 -19.53
C PHE A 341 12.49 -10.29 -20.08
N VAL A 342 12.04 -9.68 -21.16
CA VAL A 342 10.72 -9.92 -21.73
C VAL A 342 10.56 -11.37 -22.19
N LYS A 343 11.52 -11.88 -22.95
CA LYS A 343 11.44 -13.26 -23.47
C LYS A 343 11.44 -14.29 -22.36
N ASN A 344 12.32 -14.17 -21.38
CA ASN A 344 12.33 -15.13 -20.26
C ASN A 344 11.07 -15.10 -19.42
N VAL A 345 10.51 -13.92 -19.16
CA VAL A 345 9.23 -13.82 -18.44
C VAL A 345 8.09 -14.44 -19.25
N MET A 346 8.01 -14.14 -20.54
CA MET A 346 6.97 -14.70 -21.40
C MET A 346 7.11 -16.20 -21.58
N GLU A 347 8.33 -16.70 -21.80
CA GLU A 347 8.57 -18.15 -21.89
C GLU A 347 8.22 -18.88 -20.61
N HIS A 348 8.52 -18.29 -19.45
CA HIS A 348 8.16 -18.87 -18.17
C HIS A 348 6.64 -19.02 -18.04
N ILE A 349 5.88 -17.95 -18.35
CA ILE A 349 4.42 -17.95 -18.29
C ILE A 349 3.84 -19.00 -19.26
N LEU A 350 4.36 -19.04 -20.50
CA LEU A 350 3.85 -19.98 -21.51
C LEU A 350 4.17 -21.45 -21.18
N LYS A 351 5.26 -21.73 -20.49
CA LYS A 351 5.63 -23.10 -20.08
C LYS A 351 4.80 -23.62 -18.91
N LYS A 352 4.13 -22.75 -18.17
CA LYS A 352 3.29 -23.16 -17.04
C LYS A 352 2.00 -23.86 -17.45
N ASP A 353 1.60 -23.73 -18.72
CA ASP A 353 0.46 -24.44 -19.35
C ASP A 353 -0.72 -24.66 -18.36
N LEU A 354 -1.18 -23.54 -17.79
CA LEU A 354 -2.25 -23.50 -16.79
C LEU A 354 -3.60 -23.26 -17.44
#